data_09deb05df68b1ca92cee4d79f41c817b
#
_entry.id   09deb05df68b1ca92cee4d79f41c817b
#
_cell.length_a   1.000
_cell.length_b   1.000
_cell.length_c   1.000
_cell.angle_alpha   90.00
_cell.angle_beta   90.00
_cell.angle_gamma   90.00
#
_symmetry.space_group_name_H-M   'P 1'
#
loop_
_entity.id
_entity.type
_entity.pdbx_description
1 polymer ?
#
loop_
_entity_poly.entity_id
_entity_poly.type
_entity_poly.pdbx_seq_one_letter_code
_entity_poly.pdbx_strand_id
1 'polypeptide(L)' 'NGRDSVGQRLGVKKYGGEHVLSGNIIVRQHGTKFHAGLNTDLGKDYTLFATAEGFVKFELKNGRKVISVYPEA' A
#
# COMPACT_ATOMS: atom_id res chain seq x y z
N ASN A 1 -13.31 11.67 -13.69
CA ASN A 1 -13.08 11.65 -13.53
C ASN A 1 -12.84 11.51 -13.23
N GLY A 2 -12.83 11.59 -13.25
CA GLY A 2 -12.35 11.50 -13.05
C GLY A 2 -11.86 11.18 -12.95
N ARG A 3 -12.00 11.11 -13.35
CA ARG A 3 -11.38 10.96 -13.33
C ARG A 3 -10.53 10.88 -13.22
N ASP A 4 -10.29 10.56 -13.22
CA ASP A 4 -9.39 10.51 -12.97
C ASP A 4 -8.69 10.43 -13.39
N SER A 5 -8.78 10.88 -13.66
CA SER A 5 -8.09 10.73 -14.23
C SER A 5 -7.32 10.17 -14.17
N VAL A 6 -8.09 10.11 -14.31
CA VAL A 6 -7.40 9.43 -14.36
C VAL A 6 -6.32 8.73 -13.62
N GLY A 7 -6.31 7.67 -13.31
CA GLY A 7 -5.35 6.80 -12.72
C GLY A 7 -4.04 7.37 -12.25
N GLN A 8 -3.88 8.61 -12.44
CA GLN A 8 -2.65 9.28 -12.07
C GLN A 8 -2.67 9.82 -10.65
N ARG A 9 -3.71 9.57 -9.93
CA ARG A 9 -3.78 10.07 -8.57
C ARG A 9 -2.84 9.28 -7.68
N LEU A 10 -1.88 9.99 -7.12
CA LEU A 10 -0.89 9.42 -6.23
C LEU A 10 -1.35 9.55 -4.79
N GLY A 11 -0.68 8.85 -3.91
CA GLY A 11 -0.90 8.94 -2.49
C GLY A 11 -1.45 7.68 -1.88
N VAL A 12 -1.70 7.77 -0.57
CA VAL A 12 -2.19 6.66 0.22
C VAL A 12 -3.67 6.44 -0.06
N LYS A 13 -4.04 5.21 -0.39
CA LYS A 13 -5.42 4.83 -0.65
C LYS A 13 -6.06 4.10 0.51
N LYS A 14 -5.24 3.44 1.34
CA LYS A 14 -5.70 2.74 2.53
C LYS A 14 -4.83 3.13 3.69
N TYR A 15 -5.43 3.50 4.79
CA TYR A 15 -4.70 4.00 5.95
C TYR A 15 -4.55 2.92 7.01
N GLY A 16 -3.73 3.20 8.00
CA GLY A 16 -3.48 2.25 9.07
C GLY A 16 -4.76 1.80 9.74
N GLY A 17 -4.88 0.51 9.97
CA GLY A 17 -6.07 -0.07 10.60
C GLY A 17 -7.17 -0.46 9.64
N GLU A 18 -7.07 -0.05 8.36
CA GLU A 18 -8.10 -0.42 7.40
C GLU A 18 -7.97 -1.88 6.98
N HIS A 19 -9.13 -2.51 6.79
CA HIS A 19 -9.18 -3.88 6.29
C HIS A 19 -9.02 -3.86 4.79
N VAL A 20 -8.17 -4.74 4.27
CA VAL A 20 -7.93 -4.87 2.83
C VAL A 20 -8.01 -6.33 2.42
N LEU A 21 -8.35 -6.52 1.15
CA LEU A 21 -8.33 -7.85 0.54
C LEU A 21 -7.08 -7.97 -0.32
N SER A 22 -6.71 -9.21 -0.64
CA SER A 22 -5.60 -9.45 -1.55
C SER A 22 -5.87 -8.74 -2.86
N GLY A 23 -4.87 -8.02 -3.36
CA GLY A 23 -4.98 -7.25 -4.59
C GLY A 23 -5.37 -5.80 -4.40
N ASN A 24 -5.84 -5.41 -3.20
CA ASN A 24 -6.19 -4.02 -2.96
C ASN A 24 -4.96 -3.13 -3.05
N ILE A 25 -5.10 -2.00 -3.71
CA ILE A 25 -4.04 -1.01 -3.80
C ILE A 25 -4.02 -0.22 -2.51
N ILE A 26 -2.83 -0.11 -1.92
CA ILE A 26 -2.64 0.62 -0.66
C ILE A 26 -2.06 2.00 -0.92
N VAL A 27 -1.03 2.07 -1.79
CA VAL A 27 -0.36 3.34 -2.10
C VAL A 27 -0.06 3.39 -3.59
N ARG A 28 -0.29 4.54 -4.19
CA ARG A 28 0.22 4.84 -5.53
C ARG A 28 1.30 5.89 -5.38
N GLN A 29 2.46 5.64 -5.95
CA GLN A 29 3.62 6.50 -5.76
C GLN A 29 4.53 6.47 -6.98
N HIS A 30 5.31 7.52 -7.12
CA HIS A 30 6.41 7.56 -8.07
C HIS A 30 7.66 7.18 -7.28
N GLY A 31 8.19 6.02 -7.56
CA GLY A 31 9.34 5.53 -6.81
C GLY A 31 8.94 4.98 -5.45
N THR A 32 9.91 4.54 -4.68
CA THR A 32 9.67 3.80 -3.45
C THR A 32 9.73 4.71 -2.24
N LYS A 33 8.66 5.49 -2.04
CA LYS A 33 8.53 6.26 -0.79
C LYS A 33 8.15 5.32 0.35
N PHE A 34 7.30 4.34 0.04
CA PHE A 34 6.92 3.30 0.99
C PHE A 34 7.41 1.97 0.43
N HIS A 35 8.00 1.16 1.28
CA HIS A 35 8.51 -0.15 0.91
C HIS A 35 7.52 -1.24 1.26
N ALA A 36 7.56 -2.33 0.53
CA ALA A 36 6.68 -3.46 0.80
C ALA A 36 7.18 -4.22 2.04
N GLY A 37 6.27 -4.46 2.97
CA GLY A 37 6.57 -5.26 4.15
C GLY A 37 5.87 -6.60 4.08
N LEU A 38 5.30 -7.03 5.23
CA LEU A 38 4.61 -8.31 5.30
C LEU A 38 3.34 -8.26 4.46
N ASN A 39 3.13 -9.28 3.62
CA ASN A 39 1.92 -9.46 2.83
C ASN A 39 1.60 -8.28 1.92
N THR A 40 2.64 -7.61 1.44
CA THR A 40 2.49 -6.54 0.44
C THR A 40 3.58 -6.70 -0.62
N ASP A 41 3.38 -6.07 -1.76
CA ASP A 41 4.36 -6.12 -2.83
C ASP A 41 4.24 -4.85 -3.67
N LEU A 42 5.25 -4.62 -4.50
CA LEU A 42 5.32 -3.47 -5.38
C LEU A 42 5.12 -3.91 -6.82
N GLY A 43 4.30 -3.18 -7.55
CA GLY A 43 4.15 -3.38 -8.98
C GLY A 43 5.27 -2.67 -9.75
N LYS A 44 5.23 -2.79 -11.07
CA LYS A 44 6.24 -2.17 -11.93
C LYS A 44 6.23 -0.65 -11.82
N ASP A 45 5.07 -0.08 -11.55
CA ASP A 45 4.90 1.37 -11.43
C ASP A 45 4.99 1.82 -9.99
N TYR A 46 5.57 0.98 -9.10
CA TYR A 46 5.73 1.25 -7.67
C TYR A 46 4.42 1.30 -6.89
N THR A 47 3.32 0.85 -7.49
CA THR A 47 2.07 0.69 -6.77
C THR A 47 2.26 -0.37 -5.70
N LEU A 48 1.92 -0.02 -4.46
CA LEU A 48 2.02 -0.95 -3.34
C LEU A 48 0.65 -1.55 -3.09
N PHE A 49 0.58 -2.87 -3.09
CA PHE A 49 -0.70 -3.57 -2.98
C PHE A 49 -0.60 -4.74 -2.01
N ALA A 50 -1.76 -5.13 -1.47
CA ALA A 50 -1.83 -6.25 -0.54
C ALA A 50 -1.77 -7.57 -1.30
N THR A 51 -1.03 -8.53 -0.76
CA THR A 51 -0.99 -9.89 -1.31
C THR A 51 -1.77 -10.88 -0.46
N ALA A 52 -2.34 -10.41 0.63
CA ALA A 52 -3.18 -11.24 1.50
C ALA A 52 -4.21 -10.35 2.18
N GLU A 53 -5.29 -10.95 2.65
CA GLU A 53 -6.31 -10.22 3.39
C GLU A 53 -5.81 -9.90 4.79
N GLY A 54 -6.15 -8.72 5.30
CA GLY A 54 -5.77 -8.33 6.65
C GLY A 54 -5.94 -6.84 6.87
N PHE A 55 -5.18 -6.32 7.81
CA PHE A 55 -5.27 -4.92 8.23
C PHE A 55 -3.96 -4.21 7.95
N VAL A 56 -4.07 -3.01 7.39
CA VAL A 56 -2.91 -2.21 7.00
C VAL A 56 -2.21 -1.70 8.24
N LYS A 57 -0.87 -1.76 8.22
CA LYS A 57 -0.07 -1.18 9.28
C LYS A 57 1.12 -0.46 8.67
N PHE A 58 1.27 0.81 9.03
CA PHE A 58 2.41 1.62 8.60
C PHE A 58 3.50 1.47 9.66
N GLU A 59 4.69 1.12 9.20
CA GLU A 59 5.81 0.84 10.10
C GLU A 59 7.04 1.61 9.67
N LEU A 60 7.96 1.81 10.60
CA LEU A 60 9.26 2.38 10.31
C LEU A 60 10.30 1.34 10.67
N LYS A 61 11.06 0.88 9.68
CA LYS A 61 12.08 -0.14 9.87
C LYS A 61 13.37 0.30 9.24
N ASN A 62 14.42 0.36 10.03
CA ASN A 62 15.75 0.77 9.55
C ASN A 62 15.71 2.11 8.84
N GLY A 63 14.91 3.05 9.34
CA GLY A 63 14.78 4.37 8.76
C GLY A 63 13.91 4.42 7.52
N ARG A 64 13.28 3.33 7.14
CA ARG A 64 12.43 3.26 5.94
C ARG A 64 10.98 3.11 6.31
N LYS A 65 10.13 3.81 5.56
CA LYS A 65 8.68 3.67 5.74
C LYS A 65 8.24 2.38 5.05
N VAL A 66 7.64 1.49 5.82
CA VAL A 66 7.23 0.18 5.34
C VAL A 66 5.73 0.01 5.61
N ILE A 67 5.03 -0.59 4.67
CA ILE A 67 3.61 -0.89 4.85
C ILE A 67 3.43 -2.40 4.83
N SER A 68 2.73 -2.89 5.85
CA SER A 68 2.47 -4.32 5.99
C SER A 68 0.99 -4.56 6.13
N VAL A 69 0.58 -5.79 5.92
CA VAL A 69 -0.79 -6.24 6.14
C VAL A 69 -0.73 -7.42 7.09
N TYR A 70 -1.44 -7.29 8.21
CA TYR A 70 -1.49 -8.34 9.23
C TYR A 70 -2.87 -8.94 9.27
N PRO A 71 -2.98 -10.25 9.47
CA PRO A 71 -4.29 -10.92 9.46
C PRO A 71 -5.19 -10.47 10.61
N GLU A 72 -4.61 -9.90 11.66
CA GLU A 72 -5.37 -9.41 12.81
C GLU A 72 -4.94 -7.99 13.13
N ALA A 73 -5.93 -7.19 13.49
CA ALA A 73 -5.66 -5.78 13.80
C ALA A 73 -4.87 -5.62 15.09
#